data_c4bdd640940b86d2b116819827aa2972
#
_entry.id   c4bdd640940b86d2b116819827aa2972
#
_cell.length_a   1.000
_cell.length_b   1.000
_cell.length_c   1.000
_cell.angle_alpha   90.00
_cell.angle_beta   90.00
_cell.angle_gamma   90.00
#
_symmetry.space_group_name_H-M   'P 1'
#
loop_
_entity.id
_entity.type
_entity.pdbx_description
1 polymer ?
#
loop_
_entity_poly.entity_id
_entity_poly.type
_entity_poly.pdbx_seq_one_letter_code
_entity_poly.pdbx_strand_id
1 'polypeptide(L)'
;VNLSEGVFNSISVAAAAVAAHECGHAVQHATAYGPLRLRSALVPVVSMASQVVSWILLAGILLVQTFPALLLFGIGLFAMTTLFSVITLPVEIDASRRATVWLQRAGITSNHEQPMAVSALRSAAYTYVVAAVSSLATLIYYVLIFMGSQRDE
;
A
#
# COMPACT_ATOMS: atom_id res chain seq x y z
N VAL A 1 -8.89 -2.01 18.08
CA VAL A 1 -7.91 -2.84 17.35
C VAL A 1 -8.49 -4.24 17.23
N ASN A 2 -8.58 -4.76 16.01
CA ASN A 2 -9.02 -6.12 15.74
C ASN A 2 -7.78 -6.93 15.33
N LEU A 3 -7.51 -8.02 16.05
CA LEU A 3 -6.43 -8.94 15.73
C LEU A 3 -7.02 -10.23 15.14
N SER A 4 -6.35 -10.82 14.17
CA SER A 4 -6.70 -12.17 13.72
C SER A 4 -6.47 -13.18 14.85
N GLU A 5 -7.22 -14.27 14.81
CA GLU A 5 -7.13 -15.33 15.84
C GLU A 5 -5.69 -15.88 15.96
N GLY A 6 -4.98 -16.02 14.83
CA GLY A 6 -3.60 -16.48 14.82
C GLY A 6 -2.61 -15.50 15.47
N VAL A 7 -2.84 -14.20 15.40
CA VAL A 7 -2.03 -13.18 16.09
C VAL A 7 -2.41 -13.11 17.57
N PHE A 8 -3.70 -13.13 17.89
CA PHE A 8 -4.19 -12.99 19.24
C PHE A 8 -3.77 -14.15 20.17
N ASN A 9 -3.78 -15.38 19.65
CA ASN A 9 -3.43 -16.57 20.42
C ASN A 9 -1.94 -16.94 20.36
N SER A 10 -1.11 -16.19 19.62
CA SER A 10 0.33 -16.47 19.47
C SER A 10 1.15 -15.72 20.51
N ILE A 11 2.13 -16.44 21.10
CA ILE A 11 3.12 -15.88 22.03
C ILE A 11 4.43 -15.49 21.33
N SER A 12 4.45 -15.44 19.99
CA SER A 12 5.65 -15.12 19.22
C SER A 12 5.96 -13.62 19.20
N VAL A 13 7.25 -13.28 19.08
CA VAL A 13 7.72 -11.90 18.90
C VAL A 13 7.05 -11.26 17.65
N ALA A 14 6.86 -12.03 16.58
CA ALA A 14 6.22 -11.55 15.38
C ALA A 14 4.75 -11.17 15.62
N ALA A 15 3.99 -11.97 16.38
CA ALA A 15 2.62 -11.65 16.74
C ALA A 15 2.53 -10.39 17.61
N ALA A 16 3.42 -10.24 18.60
CA ALA A 16 3.52 -9.03 19.40
C ALA A 16 3.84 -7.80 18.53
N ALA A 17 4.74 -7.94 17.54
CA ALA A 17 5.09 -6.89 16.60
C ALA A 17 3.89 -6.48 15.72
N VAL A 18 3.12 -7.42 15.20
CA VAL A 18 1.89 -7.15 14.42
C VAL A 18 0.84 -6.48 15.28
N ALA A 19 0.58 -6.97 16.50
CA ALA A 19 -0.38 -6.36 17.41
C ALA A 19 0.01 -4.91 17.76
N ALA A 20 1.29 -4.65 18.01
CA ALA A 20 1.82 -3.32 18.25
C ALA A 20 1.67 -2.40 17.01
N HIS A 21 1.84 -2.94 15.81
CA HIS A 21 1.64 -2.22 14.55
C HIS A 21 0.19 -1.76 14.39
N GLU A 22 -0.77 -2.64 14.67
CA GLU A 22 -2.20 -2.28 14.68
C GLU A 22 -2.51 -1.18 15.72
N CYS A 23 -1.85 -1.22 16.88
CA CYS A 23 -1.93 -0.12 17.84
C CYS A 23 -1.30 1.18 17.27
N GLY A 24 -0.24 1.06 16.47
CA GLY A 24 0.35 2.18 15.73
C GLY A 24 -0.67 2.89 14.83
N HIS A 25 -1.47 2.14 14.08
CA HIS A 25 -2.58 2.69 13.28
C HIS A 25 -3.66 3.36 14.15
N ALA A 26 -4.01 2.76 15.29
CA ALA A 26 -4.96 3.38 16.21
C ALA A 26 -4.45 4.74 16.73
N VAL A 27 -3.16 4.86 17.03
CA VAL A 27 -2.53 6.13 17.42
C VAL A 27 -2.52 7.12 16.25
N GLN A 28 -2.25 6.70 15.02
CA GLN A 28 -2.34 7.54 13.83
C GLN A 28 -3.75 8.12 13.67
N HIS A 29 -4.80 7.32 13.88
CA HIS A 29 -6.19 7.79 13.88
C HIS A 29 -6.43 8.83 14.98
N ALA A 30 -6.03 8.53 16.21
CA ALA A 30 -6.21 9.42 17.36
C ALA A 30 -5.48 10.76 17.20
N THR A 31 -4.32 10.76 16.52
CA THR A 31 -3.51 11.96 16.27
C THR A 31 -3.83 12.66 14.95
N ALA A 32 -4.86 12.21 14.22
CA ALA A 32 -5.26 12.75 12.92
C ALA A 32 -4.09 12.82 11.91
N TYR A 33 -3.26 11.76 11.86
CA TYR A 33 -2.09 11.68 10.99
C TYR A 33 -2.46 11.92 9.53
N GLY A 34 -1.88 12.96 8.91
CA GLY A 34 -2.27 13.46 7.58
C GLY A 34 -2.28 12.40 6.47
N PRO A 35 -1.19 11.62 6.28
CA PRO A 35 -1.16 10.55 5.28
C PRO A 35 -2.23 9.48 5.47
N LEU A 36 -2.58 9.10 6.72
CA LEU A 36 -3.65 8.15 6.99
C LEU A 36 -5.02 8.71 6.61
N ARG A 37 -5.27 10.00 6.89
CA ARG A 37 -6.52 10.66 6.50
C ARG A 37 -6.67 10.69 4.98
N LEU A 38 -5.60 11.03 4.25
CA LEU A 38 -5.59 11.04 2.79
C LEU A 38 -5.82 9.63 2.23
N ARG A 39 -5.12 8.61 2.76
CA ARG A 39 -5.36 7.20 2.42
C ARG A 39 -6.83 6.83 2.60
N SER A 40 -7.40 7.13 3.77
CA SER A 40 -8.79 6.81 4.09
C SER A 40 -9.80 7.50 3.16
N ALA A 41 -9.54 8.73 2.76
CA ALA A 41 -10.38 9.46 1.81
C ALA A 41 -10.33 8.87 0.39
N LEU A 42 -9.20 8.27 0.00
CA LEU A 42 -9.02 7.66 -1.32
C LEU A 42 -9.59 6.23 -1.41
N VAL A 43 -9.76 5.52 -0.29
CA VAL A 43 -10.25 4.13 -0.27
C VAL A 43 -11.51 3.90 -1.11
N PRO A 44 -12.61 4.66 -0.98
CA PRO A 44 -13.82 4.39 -1.75
C PRO A 44 -13.59 4.54 -3.27
N VAL A 45 -12.83 5.55 -3.69
CA VAL A 45 -12.53 5.81 -5.11
C VAL A 45 -11.63 4.71 -5.67
N VAL A 46 -10.58 4.36 -4.94
CA VAL A 46 -9.62 3.31 -5.37
C VAL A 46 -10.27 1.94 -5.37
N SER A 47 -11.15 1.64 -4.40
CA SER A 47 -11.91 0.39 -4.37
C SER A 47 -12.79 0.20 -5.60
N MET A 48 -13.47 1.25 -6.04
CA MET A 48 -14.27 1.23 -7.28
C MET A 48 -13.37 1.10 -8.52
N ALA A 49 -12.32 1.90 -8.59
CA ALA A 49 -11.39 1.87 -9.72
C ALA A 49 -10.73 0.50 -9.90
N SER A 50 -10.29 -0.13 -8.80
CA SER A 50 -9.60 -1.43 -8.83
C SER A 50 -10.45 -2.58 -9.39
N GLN A 51 -11.77 -2.49 -9.29
CA GLN A 51 -12.68 -3.53 -9.82
C GLN A 51 -12.76 -3.51 -11.34
N VAL A 52 -12.61 -2.37 -11.96
CA VAL A 52 -12.84 -2.18 -13.40
C VAL A 52 -11.57 -1.89 -14.20
N VAL A 53 -10.50 -1.40 -13.55
CA VAL A 53 -9.29 -0.90 -14.21
C VAL A 53 -8.64 -1.94 -15.12
N SER A 54 -8.57 -3.21 -14.70
CA SER A 54 -7.95 -4.28 -15.50
C SER A 54 -8.70 -4.52 -16.80
N TRP A 55 -10.04 -4.49 -16.76
CA TRP A 55 -10.88 -4.65 -17.94
C TRP A 55 -10.77 -3.46 -18.88
N ILE A 56 -10.76 -2.24 -18.33
CA ILE A 56 -10.62 -1.01 -19.10
C ILE A 56 -9.26 -0.94 -19.78
N LEU A 57 -8.19 -1.29 -19.07
CA LEU A 57 -6.83 -1.33 -19.63
C LEU A 57 -6.72 -2.39 -20.74
N LEU A 58 -7.27 -3.59 -20.53
CA LEU A 58 -7.28 -4.65 -21.54
C LEU A 58 -8.02 -4.19 -22.80
N ALA A 59 -9.24 -3.69 -22.65
CA ALA A 59 -10.01 -3.16 -23.77
C ALA A 59 -9.31 -1.97 -24.43
N GLY A 60 -8.70 -1.09 -23.63
CA GLY A 60 -7.96 0.06 -24.11
C GLY A 60 -6.76 -0.29 -24.97
N ILE A 61 -6.00 -1.34 -24.61
CA ILE A 61 -4.89 -1.84 -25.43
C ILE A 61 -5.40 -2.43 -26.75
N LEU A 62 -6.45 -3.26 -26.70
CA LEU A 62 -7.02 -3.88 -27.89
C LEU A 62 -7.59 -2.87 -28.88
N LEU A 63 -8.12 -1.76 -28.38
CA LEU A 63 -8.77 -0.72 -29.17
C LEU A 63 -7.92 0.54 -29.35
N VAL A 64 -6.63 0.50 -28.99
CA VAL A 64 -5.79 1.70 -28.95
C VAL A 64 -5.72 2.45 -30.29
N GLN A 65 -5.75 1.73 -31.41
CA GLN A 65 -5.73 2.29 -32.76
C GLN A 65 -7.07 2.92 -33.21
N THR A 66 -8.18 2.48 -32.62
CA THR A 66 -9.53 2.97 -32.99
C THR A 66 -10.13 3.89 -31.95
N PHE A 67 -9.81 3.67 -30.67
CA PHE A 67 -10.33 4.46 -29.56
C PHE A 67 -9.29 4.66 -28.44
N PRO A 68 -8.24 5.46 -28.70
CA PRO A 68 -7.13 5.67 -27.76
C PRO A 68 -7.57 6.29 -26.42
N ALA A 69 -8.66 7.04 -26.40
CA ALA A 69 -9.20 7.65 -25.19
C ALA A 69 -9.56 6.62 -24.09
N LEU A 70 -9.94 5.39 -24.47
CA LEU A 70 -10.24 4.32 -23.53
C LEU A 70 -9.00 3.89 -22.75
N LEU A 71 -7.86 3.75 -23.44
CA LEU A 71 -6.58 3.44 -22.80
C LEU A 71 -6.15 4.57 -21.88
N LEU A 72 -6.25 5.81 -22.32
CA LEU A 72 -5.92 7.00 -21.50
C LEU A 72 -6.77 7.05 -20.23
N PHE A 73 -8.07 6.76 -20.31
CA PHE A 73 -8.96 6.69 -19.15
C PHE A 73 -8.52 5.56 -18.19
N GLY A 74 -8.19 4.38 -18.70
CA GLY A 74 -7.66 3.26 -17.91
C GLY A 74 -6.35 3.62 -17.20
N ILE A 75 -5.44 4.33 -17.88
CA ILE A 75 -4.19 4.85 -17.30
C ILE A 75 -4.49 5.82 -16.16
N GLY A 76 -5.47 6.71 -16.31
CA GLY A 76 -5.89 7.62 -15.26
C GLY A 76 -6.41 6.90 -14.01
N LEU A 77 -7.26 5.88 -14.18
CA LEU A 77 -7.74 5.03 -13.08
C LEU A 77 -6.59 4.26 -12.42
N PHE A 78 -5.66 3.72 -13.21
CA PHE A 78 -4.50 3.01 -12.69
C PHE A 78 -3.53 3.95 -11.95
N ALA A 79 -3.35 5.19 -12.42
CA ALA A 79 -2.57 6.20 -11.73
C ALA A 79 -3.12 6.52 -10.33
N MET A 80 -4.45 6.51 -10.15
CA MET A 80 -5.08 6.67 -8.84
C MET A 80 -4.73 5.51 -7.90
N THR A 81 -4.73 4.27 -8.38
CA THR A 81 -4.33 3.10 -7.57
C THR A 81 -2.84 3.12 -7.23
N THR A 82 -2.00 3.57 -8.17
CA THR A 82 -0.56 3.77 -7.95
C THR A 82 -0.31 4.84 -6.89
N LEU A 83 -0.99 5.99 -6.99
CA LEU A 83 -0.91 7.06 -6.00
C LEU A 83 -1.31 6.57 -4.60
N PHE A 84 -2.38 5.77 -4.51
CA PHE A 84 -2.80 5.17 -3.25
C PHE A 84 -1.70 4.26 -2.65
N SER A 85 -1.03 3.45 -3.47
CA SER A 85 0.07 2.59 -3.03
C SER A 85 1.23 3.43 -2.48
N VAL A 86 1.59 4.54 -3.14
CA VAL A 86 2.65 5.45 -2.68
C VAL A 86 2.27 6.15 -1.37
N ILE A 87 1.02 6.63 -1.23
CA ILE A 87 0.54 7.28 -0.01
C ILE A 87 0.46 6.29 1.16
N THR A 88 0.25 5.01 0.89
CA THR A 88 0.22 3.96 1.92
C THR A 88 1.60 3.75 2.56
N LEU A 89 2.71 3.93 1.84
CA LEU A 89 4.07 3.72 2.36
C LEU A 89 4.38 4.52 3.65
N PRO A 90 4.23 5.85 3.71
CA PRO A 90 4.50 6.59 4.93
C PRO A 90 3.58 6.21 6.09
N VAL A 91 2.35 5.76 5.82
CA VAL A 91 1.41 5.28 6.83
C VAL A 91 1.94 4.02 7.50
N GLU A 92 2.34 3.03 6.70
CA GLU A 92 2.84 1.73 7.17
C GLU A 92 4.21 1.86 7.86
N ILE A 93 5.09 2.69 7.33
CA ILE A 93 6.41 2.96 7.93
C ILE A 93 6.26 3.64 9.29
N ASP A 94 5.39 4.66 9.42
CA ASP A 94 5.17 5.35 10.69
C ASP A 94 4.48 4.44 11.72
N ALA A 95 3.48 3.62 11.33
CA ALA A 95 2.86 2.65 12.22
C ALA A 95 3.89 1.64 12.76
N SER A 96 4.73 1.09 11.88
CA SER A 96 5.82 0.17 12.25
C SER A 96 6.85 0.82 13.18
N ARG A 97 7.22 2.08 12.91
CA ARG A 97 8.14 2.84 13.79
C ARG A 97 7.54 3.04 15.18
N ARG A 98 6.27 3.40 15.28
CA ARG A 98 5.56 3.56 16.57
C ARG A 98 5.53 2.23 17.32
N ALA A 99 5.21 1.14 16.63
CA ALA A 99 5.18 -0.20 17.19
C ALA A 99 6.53 -0.61 17.79
N THR A 100 7.63 -0.46 17.05
CA THR A 100 8.98 -0.86 17.52
C THR A 100 9.42 -0.05 18.74
N VAL A 101 9.17 1.26 18.75
CA VAL A 101 9.49 2.13 19.89
C VAL A 101 8.64 1.75 21.11
N TRP A 102 7.36 1.47 20.91
CA TRP A 102 6.46 1.11 22.02
C TRP A 102 6.81 -0.25 22.63
N LEU A 103 7.07 -1.27 21.82
CA LEU A 103 7.46 -2.61 22.29
C LEU A 103 8.70 -2.56 23.21
N GLN A 104 9.70 -1.76 22.83
CA GLN A 104 10.92 -1.60 23.60
C GLN A 104 10.66 -0.82 24.91
N ARG A 105 9.94 0.30 24.84
CA ARG A 105 9.66 1.16 26.01
C ARG A 105 8.75 0.46 27.03
N ALA A 106 7.81 -0.34 26.58
CA ALA A 106 6.91 -1.10 27.42
C ALA A 106 7.55 -2.36 28.02
N GLY A 107 8.80 -2.70 27.64
CA GLY A 107 9.50 -3.89 28.11
C GLY A 107 8.86 -5.20 27.61
N ILE A 108 8.07 -5.14 26.52
CA ILE A 108 7.44 -6.33 25.94
C ILE A 108 8.46 -7.17 25.18
N THR A 109 9.41 -6.52 24.52
CA THR A 109 10.55 -7.18 23.88
C THR A 109 11.82 -6.93 24.69
N SER A 110 12.57 -8.00 24.90
CA SER A 110 13.94 -7.93 25.45
C SER A 110 14.91 -7.34 24.43
N ASN A 111 16.11 -6.97 24.85
CA ASN A 111 17.17 -6.50 23.94
C ASN A 111 17.52 -7.52 22.83
N HIS A 112 17.34 -8.81 23.11
CA HIS A 112 17.56 -9.88 22.15
C HIS A 112 16.40 -10.03 21.15
N GLU A 113 15.17 -9.81 21.59
CA GLU A 113 13.95 -9.96 20.78
C GLU A 113 13.64 -8.72 19.94
N GLN A 114 14.08 -7.55 20.38
CA GLN A 114 13.82 -6.28 19.67
C GLN A 114 14.28 -6.32 18.20
N PRO A 115 15.48 -6.82 17.83
CA PRO A 115 15.85 -6.95 16.43
C PRO A 115 14.92 -7.88 15.62
N MET A 116 14.36 -8.90 16.27
CA MET A 116 13.41 -9.82 15.63
C MET A 116 12.08 -9.11 15.31
N ALA A 117 11.56 -8.33 16.25
CA ALA A 117 10.36 -7.51 16.04
C ALA A 117 10.56 -6.48 14.92
N VAL A 118 11.71 -5.78 14.93
CA VAL A 118 12.09 -4.83 13.86
C VAL A 118 12.18 -5.53 12.51
N SER A 119 12.81 -6.71 12.45
CA SER A 119 12.93 -7.49 11.22
C SER A 119 11.58 -7.93 10.69
N ALA A 120 10.67 -8.39 11.54
CA ALA A 120 9.32 -8.80 11.15
C ALA A 120 8.53 -7.61 10.53
N LEU A 121 8.51 -6.47 11.20
CA LEU A 121 7.81 -5.27 10.71
C LEU A 121 8.46 -4.68 9.45
N ARG A 122 9.78 -4.73 9.36
CA ARG A 122 10.51 -4.29 8.16
C ARG A 122 10.21 -5.18 6.96
N SER A 123 10.15 -6.49 7.15
CA SER A 123 9.77 -7.43 6.08
C SER A 123 8.35 -7.18 5.59
N ALA A 124 7.41 -6.94 6.50
CA ALA A 124 6.05 -6.55 6.15
C ALA A 124 6.02 -5.22 5.38
N ALA A 125 6.77 -4.20 5.81
CA ALA A 125 6.84 -2.91 5.13
C ALA A 125 7.42 -3.02 3.70
N TYR A 126 8.36 -3.94 3.46
CA TYR A 126 8.88 -4.17 2.10
C TYR A 126 7.83 -4.65 1.12
N THR A 127 6.78 -5.34 1.54
CA THR A 127 5.67 -5.74 0.64
C THR A 127 4.98 -4.52 0.05
N TYR A 128 4.79 -3.47 0.83
CA TYR A 128 4.22 -2.20 0.35
C TYR A 128 5.17 -1.45 -0.59
N VAL A 129 6.48 -1.49 -0.32
CA VAL A 129 7.50 -0.90 -1.23
C VAL A 129 7.48 -1.61 -2.57
N VAL A 130 7.48 -2.95 -2.58
CA VAL A 130 7.42 -3.74 -3.82
C VAL A 130 6.13 -3.45 -4.57
N ALA A 131 4.98 -3.39 -3.89
CA ALA A 131 3.70 -3.06 -4.51
C ALA A 131 3.71 -1.67 -5.16
N ALA A 132 4.25 -0.65 -4.48
CA ALA A 132 4.33 0.71 -5.00
C ALA A 132 5.29 0.81 -6.22
N VAL A 133 6.46 0.18 -6.15
CA VAL A 133 7.42 0.16 -7.26
C VAL A 133 6.86 -0.60 -8.46
N SER A 134 6.23 -1.76 -8.24
CA SER A 134 5.61 -2.55 -9.31
C SER A 134 4.47 -1.79 -9.99
N SER A 135 3.60 -1.13 -9.21
CA SER A 135 2.51 -0.34 -9.78
C SER A 135 3.03 0.87 -10.58
N LEU A 136 4.10 1.52 -10.11
CA LEU A 136 4.72 2.63 -10.83
C LEU A 136 5.35 2.15 -12.15
N ALA A 137 6.08 1.04 -12.14
CA ALA A 137 6.65 0.45 -13.36
C ALA A 137 5.56 0.07 -14.37
N THR A 138 4.47 -0.51 -13.89
CA THR A 138 3.31 -0.87 -14.72
C THR A 138 2.61 0.38 -15.29
N LEU A 139 2.48 1.44 -14.51
CA LEU A 139 1.93 2.72 -14.98
C LEU A 139 2.78 3.30 -16.11
N ILE A 140 4.10 3.33 -15.93
CA ILE A 140 5.03 3.80 -16.97
C ILE A 140 4.88 2.95 -18.24
N TYR A 141 4.77 1.62 -18.11
CA TYR A 141 4.57 0.73 -19.25
C TYR A 141 3.30 1.07 -20.06
N TYR A 142 2.16 1.29 -19.40
CA TYR A 142 0.93 1.69 -20.11
C TYR A 142 1.04 3.08 -20.76
N VAL A 143 1.71 4.03 -20.11
CA VAL A 143 1.97 5.35 -20.69
C VAL A 143 2.83 5.23 -21.96
N LEU A 144 3.86 4.38 -21.95
CA LEU A 144 4.70 4.15 -23.12
C LEU A 144 3.95 3.50 -24.28
N ILE A 145 3.04 2.54 -24.01
CA ILE A 145 2.15 1.96 -25.02
C ILE A 145 1.29 3.06 -25.66
N PHE A 146 0.66 3.90 -24.82
CA PHE A 146 -0.18 4.98 -25.32
C PHE A 146 0.61 5.97 -26.16
N MET A 147 1.81 6.39 -25.71
CA MET A 147 2.66 7.30 -26.47
C MET A 147 3.18 6.69 -27.78
N GLY A 148 3.44 5.38 -27.79
CA GLY A 148 3.85 4.67 -29.02
C GLY A 148 2.74 4.68 -30.07
N SER A 149 1.50 4.36 -29.66
CA SER A 149 0.36 4.34 -30.59
C SER A 149 0.03 5.69 -31.24
N GLN A 150 0.39 6.82 -30.59
CA GLN A 150 0.20 8.16 -31.12
C GLN A 150 1.28 8.61 -32.12
N ARG A 151 2.39 7.85 -32.23
CA ARG A 151 3.48 8.16 -33.19
C ARG A 151 3.30 7.46 -34.53
N ASP A 152 2.48 6.44 -34.57
CA ASP A 152 2.20 5.63 -35.77
C ASP A 152 1.02 6.21 -36.57
N GLU A 153 0.42 7.33 -36.14
CA GLU A 153 -0.55 8.15 -36.88
C GLU A 153 0.14 9.33 -37.58
#